data_03475412fd442b86ad9c59df44e018cf
#
_entry.id   03475412fd442b86ad9c59df44e018cf
#
_cell.length_a   1.000
_cell.length_b   1.000
_cell.length_c   1.000
_cell.angle_alpha   90.00
_cell.angle_beta   90.00
_cell.angle_gamma   90.00
#
_symmetry.space_group_name_H-M   'P 1'
#
loop_
_entity.id
_entity.type
_entity.pdbx_description
1 polymer ?
#
loop_
_entity_poly.entity_id
_entity_poly.type
_entity_poly.pdbx_seq_one_letter_code
_entity_poly.pdbx_strand_id
1 'polypeptide(L)'
;MLRLYVVGCGGIGGYLTDMLPMVCTSIGLDFLEKMKVNIRPYLQNAGNCVLPSLVRSITLIDGDTFDPRNAIRQGAGAGNKLAQRLYAINHSMVRQTYLRNVVVDGYNQYVNPGNVEQMIPVKVPTDVLAEDFKDIIDAWALSQNYLASHDIPVMFLCVDNVKTRYELSVYAEQFTNVLVINGGNEKTTGHVTVYERRDGQALDPNIYEIFTNIRPDADKRPDEVSCTTVAPKHDQIAITNAMVSNIMLELFTHWAGSGTLDDFVNRGKPCRRNEVVLDVEKLSMTAISHPLTTAQTNPQQGEQK
;
A
#
# COMPACT_ATOMS: atom_id res chain seq x y z
N MET A 1 10.67 8.92 -3.86
CA MET A 1 10.71 8.17 -2.57
C MET A 1 9.30 7.72 -2.20
N LEU A 2 9.15 6.61 -1.48
CA LEU A 2 7.84 6.01 -1.20
C LEU A 2 7.35 6.38 0.21
N ARG A 3 6.08 6.77 0.32
CA ARG A 3 5.34 6.89 1.57
C ARG A 3 4.29 5.80 1.62
N LEU A 4 4.42 4.87 2.54
CA LEU A 4 3.52 3.72 2.65
C LEU A 4 2.42 4.00 3.68
N TYR A 5 1.18 3.78 3.29
CA TYR A 5 0.01 3.92 4.14
C TYR A 5 -0.70 2.57 4.21
N VAL A 6 -0.89 2.04 5.40
CA VAL A 6 -1.70 0.84 5.64
C VAL A 6 -2.99 1.26 6.32
N VAL A 7 -4.10 1.19 5.59
CA VAL A 7 -5.43 1.56 6.09
C VAL A 7 -6.20 0.30 6.45
N GLY A 8 -6.48 0.13 7.73
CA GLY A 8 -7.02 -1.10 8.31
C GLY A 8 -5.91 -2.08 8.71
N CYS A 9 -5.66 -2.22 10.01
CA CYS A 9 -4.62 -3.10 10.58
C CYS A 9 -5.20 -4.38 11.19
N GLY A 10 -6.36 -4.80 10.71
CA GLY A 10 -7.08 -6.00 11.16
C GLY A 10 -6.53 -7.32 10.59
N GLY A 11 -7.37 -8.08 9.91
CA GLY A 11 -7.00 -9.36 9.32
C GLY A 11 -5.89 -9.23 8.27
N ILE A 12 -6.22 -8.74 7.07
CA ILE A 12 -5.26 -8.56 5.97
C ILE A 12 -4.12 -7.61 6.37
N GLY A 13 -4.46 -6.40 6.85
CA GLY A 13 -3.45 -5.39 7.19
C GLY A 13 -2.54 -5.81 8.34
N GLY A 14 -3.00 -6.68 9.25
CA GLY A 14 -2.16 -7.25 10.29
C GLY A 14 -1.02 -8.10 9.74
N TYR A 15 -1.32 -9.07 8.88
CA TYR A 15 -0.28 -9.90 8.23
C TYR A 15 0.62 -9.06 7.32
N LEU A 16 0.05 -8.07 6.60
CA LEU A 16 0.81 -7.17 5.77
C LEU A 16 1.83 -6.37 6.59
N THR A 17 1.43 -5.79 7.72
CA THR A 17 2.32 -5.00 8.57
C THR A 17 3.45 -5.83 9.19
N ASP A 18 3.22 -7.10 9.48
CA ASP A 18 4.25 -7.99 10.03
C ASP A 18 5.36 -8.29 9.00
N MET A 19 5.04 -8.35 7.71
CA MET A 19 5.97 -8.64 6.62
C MET A 19 6.59 -7.39 5.99
N LEU A 20 5.94 -6.24 6.11
CA LEU A 20 6.30 -5.01 5.41
C LEU A 20 7.77 -4.57 5.63
N PRO A 21 8.35 -4.62 6.86
CA PRO A 21 9.75 -4.28 7.07
C PRO A 21 10.74 -5.13 6.27
N MET A 22 10.48 -6.43 6.13
CA MET A 22 11.32 -7.33 5.33
C MET A 22 11.24 -6.98 3.84
N VAL A 23 10.04 -6.72 3.36
CA VAL A 23 9.80 -6.31 1.96
C VAL A 23 10.50 -4.98 1.67
N CYS A 24 10.35 -3.98 2.54
CA CYS A 24 11.03 -2.69 2.39
C CYS A 24 12.56 -2.83 2.35
N THR A 25 13.12 -3.72 3.18
CA THR A 25 14.55 -4.03 3.15
C THR A 25 14.98 -4.66 1.82
N SER A 26 14.24 -5.66 1.36
CA SER A 26 14.53 -6.35 0.09
C SER A 26 14.49 -5.39 -1.10
N ILE A 27 13.46 -4.57 -1.20
CA ILE A 27 13.32 -3.55 -2.25
C ILE A 27 14.47 -2.55 -2.18
N GLY A 28 14.84 -2.08 -0.99
CA GLY A 28 15.93 -1.14 -0.81
C GLY A 28 17.28 -1.72 -1.25
N LEU A 29 17.56 -2.98 -0.92
CA LEU A 29 18.80 -3.66 -1.34
C LEU A 29 18.85 -3.89 -2.84
N ASP A 30 17.77 -4.39 -3.45
CA ASP A 30 17.66 -4.57 -4.90
C ASP A 30 17.84 -3.24 -5.65
N PHE A 31 17.26 -2.17 -5.13
CA PHE A 31 17.43 -0.83 -5.66
C PHE A 31 18.89 -0.37 -5.62
N LEU A 32 19.57 -0.51 -4.47
CA LEU A 32 20.98 -0.13 -4.33
C LEU A 32 21.90 -0.96 -5.23
N GLU A 33 21.60 -2.24 -5.42
CA GLU A 33 22.35 -3.11 -6.32
C GLU A 33 22.20 -2.63 -7.77
N LYS A 34 20.99 -2.34 -8.23
CA LYS A 34 20.73 -1.79 -9.58
C LYS A 34 21.44 -0.46 -9.80
N MET A 35 21.53 0.37 -8.77
CA MET A 35 22.27 1.62 -8.80
C MET A 35 23.79 1.45 -8.72
N LYS A 36 24.29 0.21 -8.62
CA LYS A 36 25.71 -0.11 -8.46
C LYS A 36 26.36 0.58 -7.26
N VAL A 37 25.58 0.86 -6.22
CA VAL A 37 26.12 1.41 -4.96
C VAL A 37 26.93 0.34 -4.25
N ASN A 38 28.19 0.67 -3.90
CA ASN A 38 29.00 -0.24 -3.11
C ASN A 38 28.49 -0.28 -1.66
N ILE A 39 27.70 -1.30 -1.34
CA ILE A 39 27.10 -1.47 0.00
C ILE A 39 28.05 -2.06 1.05
N ARG A 40 29.22 -2.59 0.65
CA ARG A 40 30.18 -3.24 1.59
C ARG A 40 30.62 -2.36 2.75
N PRO A 41 30.97 -1.06 2.55
CA PRO A 41 31.36 -0.20 3.67
C PRO A 41 30.24 -0.04 4.70
N TYR A 42 28.99 -0.03 4.25
CA TYR A 42 27.82 0.09 5.12
C TYR A 42 27.54 -1.18 5.91
N LEU A 43 27.76 -2.35 5.30
CA LEU A 43 27.61 -3.64 5.98
C LEU A 43 28.70 -3.87 7.04
N GLN A 44 29.92 -3.44 6.79
CA GLN A 44 31.05 -3.60 7.73
C GLN A 44 30.92 -2.68 8.95
N ASN A 45 30.28 -1.53 8.81
CA ASN A 45 30.07 -0.54 9.86
C ASN A 45 28.62 -0.52 10.36
N ALA A 46 27.97 -1.66 10.44
CA ALA A 46 26.54 -1.83 10.71
C ALA A 46 26.00 -1.11 11.96
N GLY A 47 26.87 -0.62 12.84
CA GLY A 47 26.46 0.18 14.00
C GLY A 47 26.23 1.67 13.71
N ASN A 48 26.89 2.24 12.71
CA ASN A 48 26.96 3.70 12.50
C ASN A 48 26.59 4.18 11.09
N CYS A 49 26.42 3.28 10.12
CA CYS A 49 26.07 3.67 8.76
C CYS A 49 24.61 3.35 8.47
N VAL A 50 23.90 4.33 7.97
CA VAL A 50 22.52 4.21 7.56
C VAL A 50 22.49 4.08 6.06
N LEU A 51 21.94 2.98 5.55
CA LEU A 51 21.69 2.84 4.10
C LEU A 51 20.50 3.70 3.70
N PRO A 52 20.57 4.34 2.54
CA PRO A 52 19.42 5.03 2.00
C PRO A 52 18.28 4.06 1.73
N SER A 53 17.10 4.40 2.19
CA SER A 53 15.88 3.62 1.95
C SER A 53 15.06 4.25 0.84
N LEU A 54 14.54 3.43 -0.07
CA LEU A 54 13.53 3.86 -1.03
C LEU A 54 12.23 4.29 -0.32
N VAL A 55 11.97 3.70 0.84
CA VAL A 55 10.81 4.01 1.69
C VAL A 55 11.18 5.11 2.67
N ARG A 56 10.41 6.20 2.68
CA ARG A 56 10.56 7.34 3.58
C ARG A 56 9.78 7.17 4.87
N SER A 57 8.56 6.69 4.77
CA SER A 57 7.68 6.52 5.93
C SER A 57 6.73 5.35 5.78
N ILE A 58 6.29 4.82 6.91
CA ILE A 58 5.21 3.84 7.03
C ILE A 58 4.21 4.40 8.02
N THR A 59 2.99 4.68 7.57
CA THR A 59 1.91 5.21 8.40
C THR A 59 0.79 4.18 8.50
N LEU A 60 0.44 3.79 9.72
CA LEU A 60 -0.66 2.86 10.00
C LEU A 60 -1.91 3.65 10.40
N ILE A 61 -3.06 3.32 9.82
CA ILE A 61 -4.33 3.99 10.10
C ILE A 61 -5.37 2.93 10.47
N ASP A 62 -5.82 2.94 11.74
CA ASP A 62 -6.86 2.02 12.22
C ASP A 62 -7.52 2.59 13.49
N GLY A 63 -8.83 2.77 13.46
CA GLY A 63 -9.62 3.29 14.59
C GLY A 63 -10.15 2.20 15.54
N ASP A 64 -9.92 0.92 15.22
CA ASP A 64 -10.44 -0.20 16.00
C ASP A 64 -9.56 -0.62 17.17
N THR A 65 -10.18 -1.35 18.08
CA THR A 65 -9.50 -2.14 19.11
C THR A 65 -9.54 -3.63 18.75
N PHE A 66 -8.63 -4.41 19.31
CA PHE A 66 -8.70 -5.86 19.21
C PHE A 66 -9.92 -6.39 19.97
N ASP A 67 -10.79 -7.10 19.25
CA ASP A 67 -11.83 -7.91 19.84
C ASP A 67 -11.29 -9.33 20.07
N PRO A 68 -11.37 -9.91 21.29
CA PRO A 68 -10.92 -11.29 21.56
C PRO A 68 -11.52 -12.32 20.60
N ARG A 69 -12.72 -12.07 20.08
CA ARG A 69 -13.37 -12.93 19.08
C ARG A 69 -12.63 -12.99 17.74
N ASN A 70 -11.81 -11.98 17.47
CA ASN A 70 -11.02 -11.87 16.25
C ASN A 70 -9.59 -12.42 16.40
N ALA A 71 -9.19 -12.87 17.58
CA ALA A 71 -7.83 -13.35 17.84
C ALA A 71 -7.41 -14.48 16.88
N ILE A 72 -8.32 -15.39 16.55
CA ILE A 72 -8.06 -16.51 15.63
C ILE A 72 -7.75 -16.01 14.20
N ARG A 73 -8.33 -14.87 13.78
CA ARG A 73 -8.18 -14.31 12.42
C ARG A 73 -7.03 -13.33 12.29
N GLN A 74 -6.67 -12.68 13.38
CA GLN A 74 -5.79 -11.51 13.36
C GLN A 74 -4.46 -11.75 14.05
N GLY A 75 -4.27 -12.94 14.67
CA GLY A 75 -3.07 -13.23 15.46
C GLY A 75 -2.85 -12.22 16.59
N ALA A 76 -3.94 -11.74 17.20
CA ALA A 76 -3.93 -10.52 17.97
C ALA A 76 -3.97 -10.78 19.48
N GLY A 77 -3.32 -9.89 20.21
CA GLY A 77 -3.53 -9.71 21.64
C GLY A 77 -4.86 -9.01 21.99
N ALA A 78 -4.95 -8.43 23.17
CA ALA A 78 -6.06 -7.60 23.62
C ALA A 78 -5.65 -6.12 23.61
N GLY A 79 -6.62 -5.21 23.48
CA GLY A 79 -6.41 -3.76 23.64
C GLY A 79 -6.22 -2.99 22.32
N ASN A 80 -5.40 -1.96 22.34
CA ASN A 80 -5.22 -1.05 21.21
C ASN A 80 -4.49 -1.73 20.04
N LYS A 81 -5.20 -1.95 18.96
CA LYS A 81 -4.72 -2.62 17.75
C LYS A 81 -3.55 -1.87 17.11
N LEU A 82 -3.71 -0.59 16.89
CA LEU A 82 -2.70 0.25 16.27
C LEU A 82 -1.39 0.26 17.08
N ALA A 83 -1.48 0.45 18.40
CA ALA A 83 -0.29 0.48 19.26
C ALA A 83 0.50 -0.83 19.19
N GLN A 84 -0.17 -1.98 19.16
CA GLN A 84 0.49 -3.28 19.02
C GLN A 84 1.16 -3.44 17.66
N ARG A 85 0.51 -3.02 16.58
CA ARG A 85 1.09 -3.07 15.23
C ARG A 85 2.28 -2.12 15.07
N LEU A 86 2.19 -0.90 15.58
CA LEU A 86 3.32 0.03 15.63
C LEU A 86 4.50 -0.53 16.42
N TYR A 87 4.23 -1.15 17.58
CA TYR A 87 5.29 -1.82 18.35
C TYR A 87 5.95 -2.94 17.55
N ALA A 88 5.17 -3.81 16.91
CA ALA A 88 5.68 -4.92 16.12
C ALA A 88 6.55 -4.44 14.95
N ILE A 89 6.08 -3.45 14.18
CA ILE A 89 6.86 -2.85 13.08
C ILE A 89 8.15 -2.22 13.61
N ASN A 90 8.08 -1.36 14.60
CA ASN A 90 9.26 -0.69 15.15
C ASN A 90 10.27 -1.71 15.67
N HIS A 91 9.82 -2.75 16.37
CA HIS A 91 10.71 -3.82 16.86
C HIS A 91 11.36 -4.60 15.70
N SER A 92 10.62 -4.86 14.63
CA SER A 92 11.17 -5.49 13.42
C SER A 92 12.17 -4.58 12.72
N MET A 93 11.88 -3.29 12.59
CA MET A 93 12.73 -2.31 11.91
C MET A 93 14.04 -2.04 12.65
N VAL A 94 14.04 -2.04 13.99
CA VAL A 94 15.29 -1.92 14.78
C VAL A 94 16.27 -3.05 14.46
N ARG A 95 15.78 -4.23 14.12
CA ARG A 95 16.60 -5.36 13.67
C ARG A 95 17.10 -5.21 12.23
N GLN A 96 16.42 -4.39 11.44
CA GLN A 96 16.76 -4.14 10.04
C GLN A 96 17.63 -2.88 9.95
N THR A 97 18.95 -3.06 9.90
CA THR A 97 19.92 -1.95 9.85
C THR A 97 19.61 -0.93 8.75
N TYR A 98 18.94 -1.36 7.69
CA TYR A 98 18.63 -0.57 6.50
C TYR A 98 17.40 0.34 6.63
N LEU A 99 16.58 0.16 7.66
CA LEU A 99 15.32 0.90 7.81
C LEU A 99 15.36 1.93 8.95
N ARG A 100 16.51 2.23 9.50
CA ARG A 100 16.64 3.13 10.66
C ARG A 100 16.15 4.56 10.41
N ASN A 101 16.15 5.01 9.16
CA ASN A 101 15.69 6.34 8.77
C ASN A 101 14.23 6.37 8.31
N VAL A 102 13.55 5.23 8.30
CA VAL A 102 12.13 5.18 7.94
C VAL A 102 11.32 5.65 9.15
N VAL A 103 10.53 6.69 8.96
CA VAL A 103 9.61 7.18 10.00
C VAL A 103 8.42 6.23 10.06
N VAL A 104 8.11 5.73 11.28
CA VAL A 104 6.94 4.90 11.51
C VAL A 104 6.01 5.61 12.50
N ASP A 105 4.80 5.89 12.06
CA ASP A 105 3.77 6.52 12.87
C ASP A 105 2.39 5.91 12.60
N GLY A 106 1.35 6.46 13.24
CA GLY A 106 0.00 6.00 12.99
C GLY A 106 -1.09 6.86 13.61
N TYR A 107 -2.28 6.70 13.04
CA TYR A 107 -3.49 7.38 13.46
C TYR A 107 -4.51 6.39 14.04
N ASN A 108 -4.82 6.50 15.33
CA ASN A 108 -5.85 5.70 15.99
C ASN A 108 -7.24 6.31 15.74
N GLN A 109 -7.63 6.37 14.48
CA GLN A 109 -8.88 6.96 14.01
C GLN A 109 -9.34 6.25 12.75
N TYR A 110 -10.63 6.23 12.52
CA TYR A 110 -11.19 5.84 11.23
C TYR A 110 -10.94 6.95 10.20
N VAL A 111 -10.48 6.56 9.03
CA VAL A 111 -10.31 7.49 7.91
C VAL A 111 -11.68 7.85 7.32
N ASN A 112 -11.89 9.13 7.05
CA ASN A 112 -13.07 9.67 6.41
C ASN A 112 -12.73 10.94 5.62
N PRO A 113 -13.65 11.50 4.81
CA PRO A 113 -13.36 12.67 4.00
C PRO A 113 -12.93 13.92 4.79
N GLY A 114 -13.28 14.01 6.09
CA GLY A 114 -12.92 15.15 6.93
C GLY A 114 -11.50 15.10 7.50
N ASN A 115 -10.85 13.94 7.52
CA ASN A 115 -9.53 13.77 8.12
C ASN A 115 -8.49 13.11 7.19
N VAL A 116 -8.89 12.62 6.02
CA VAL A 116 -8.02 11.86 5.11
C VAL A 116 -6.79 12.67 4.69
N GLU A 117 -6.92 13.95 4.38
CA GLU A 117 -5.80 14.79 3.96
C GLU A 117 -4.77 15.01 5.07
N GLN A 118 -5.19 15.04 6.33
CA GLN A 118 -4.27 15.09 7.46
C GLN A 118 -3.46 13.79 7.58
N MET A 119 -4.07 12.64 7.32
CA MET A 119 -3.45 11.33 7.47
C MET A 119 -2.64 10.92 6.23
N ILE A 120 -3.14 11.27 5.05
CA ILE A 120 -2.57 10.92 3.75
C ILE A 120 -2.46 12.20 2.89
N PRO A 121 -1.53 13.11 3.19
CA PRO A 121 -1.47 14.40 2.51
C PRO A 121 -1.14 14.25 1.02
N VAL A 122 -1.89 14.97 0.17
CA VAL A 122 -1.64 15.03 -1.29
C VAL A 122 -0.31 15.73 -1.57
N LYS A 123 0.00 16.77 -0.80
CA LYS A 123 1.26 17.50 -0.91
C LYS A 123 2.04 17.39 0.38
N VAL A 124 3.26 16.93 0.31
CA VAL A 124 4.20 16.97 1.43
C VAL A 124 5.21 18.07 1.15
N PRO A 125 5.49 18.95 2.13
CA PRO A 125 6.55 19.93 2.00
C PRO A 125 7.88 19.24 1.63
N THR A 126 8.54 19.76 0.62
CA THR A 126 9.80 19.20 0.10
C THR A 126 11.01 19.49 0.98
N ASP A 127 10.83 20.32 1.99
CA ASP A 127 11.90 20.91 2.81
C ASP A 127 12.56 19.93 3.80
N VAL A 128 12.10 18.68 3.85
CA VAL A 128 12.56 17.67 4.82
C VAL A 128 13.42 16.57 4.17
N LEU A 129 14.03 16.85 3.04
CA LEU A 129 15.15 16.02 2.58
C LEU A 129 16.36 16.41 3.42
N ALA A 130 16.74 15.55 4.38
CA ALA A 130 17.92 15.79 5.17
C ALA A 130 19.12 16.03 4.26
N GLU A 131 19.88 17.11 4.52
CA GLU A 131 21.07 17.46 3.73
C GLU A 131 22.05 16.28 3.62
N ASP A 132 22.06 15.39 4.60
CA ASP A 132 22.88 14.18 4.66
C ASP A 132 22.63 13.15 3.55
N PHE A 133 21.50 13.28 2.83
CA PHE A 133 21.13 12.38 1.72
C PHE A 133 21.18 13.04 0.35
N LYS A 134 21.50 14.33 0.28
CA LYS A 134 21.45 15.10 -0.97
C LYS A 134 22.30 14.47 -2.06
N ASP A 135 23.55 14.12 -1.76
CA ASP A 135 24.47 13.53 -2.74
C ASP A 135 23.99 12.19 -3.28
N ILE A 136 23.29 11.41 -2.43
CA ILE A 136 22.72 10.11 -2.81
C ILE A 136 21.45 10.33 -3.63
N ILE A 137 20.62 11.30 -3.24
CA ILE A 137 19.40 11.66 -3.97
C ILE A 137 19.74 12.24 -5.32
N ASP A 138 20.78 13.08 -5.42
CA ASP A 138 21.25 13.65 -6.68
C ASP A 138 21.79 12.54 -7.61
N ALA A 139 22.51 11.55 -7.09
CA ALA A 139 22.92 10.37 -7.85
C ALA A 139 21.71 9.53 -8.32
N TRP A 140 20.66 9.46 -7.52
CA TRP A 140 19.42 8.76 -7.87
C TRP A 140 18.60 9.50 -8.92
N ALA A 141 18.47 10.83 -8.80
CA ALA A 141 17.78 11.65 -9.79
C ALA A 141 18.48 11.55 -11.16
N LEU A 142 19.81 11.47 -11.16
CA LEU A 142 20.60 11.26 -12.39
C LEU A 142 20.40 9.87 -13.01
N SER A 143 19.94 8.89 -12.24
CA SER A 143 19.71 7.53 -12.74
C SER A 143 18.44 7.36 -13.58
N GLN A 144 17.63 8.41 -13.72
CA GLN A 144 16.32 8.38 -14.37
C GLN A 144 15.33 7.40 -13.73
N ASN A 145 15.57 6.96 -12.49
CA ASN A 145 14.63 6.08 -11.79
C ASN A 145 13.43 6.91 -11.32
N TYR A 146 12.26 6.62 -11.88
CA TYR A 146 11.01 7.30 -11.59
C TYR A 146 10.68 7.31 -10.08
N LEU A 147 10.87 6.19 -9.38
CA LEU A 147 10.54 6.08 -7.96
C LEU A 147 11.45 6.93 -7.07
N ALA A 148 12.69 7.15 -7.48
CA ALA A 148 13.64 7.97 -6.73
C ALA A 148 13.39 9.47 -6.88
N SER A 149 12.94 9.89 -8.08
CA SER A 149 12.73 11.30 -8.42
C SER A 149 11.38 11.86 -7.95
N HIS A 150 10.45 10.99 -7.54
CA HIS A 150 9.10 11.39 -7.15
C HIS A 150 8.79 10.99 -5.71
N ASP A 151 7.95 11.79 -5.03
CA ASP A 151 7.35 11.41 -3.75
C ASP A 151 6.02 10.71 -4.05
N ILE A 152 5.99 9.38 -3.87
CA ILE A 152 4.87 8.54 -4.29
C ILE A 152 4.21 7.93 -3.07
N PRO A 153 2.97 8.30 -2.74
CA PRO A 153 2.18 7.57 -1.78
C PRO A 153 1.78 6.20 -2.33
N VAL A 154 1.97 5.18 -1.49
CA VAL A 154 1.50 3.82 -1.73
C VAL A 154 0.47 3.51 -0.66
N MET A 155 -0.77 3.29 -1.06
CA MET A 155 -1.88 3.01 -0.15
C MET A 155 -2.25 1.53 -0.21
N PHE A 156 -2.07 0.82 0.90
CA PHE A 156 -2.59 -0.54 1.09
C PHE A 156 -3.97 -0.43 1.77
N LEU A 157 -5.04 -0.71 1.04
CA LEU A 157 -6.40 -0.66 1.55
C LEU A 157 -6.80 -2.06 2.05
N CYS A 158 -6.80 -2.22 3.37
CA CYS A 158 -7.11 -3.47 4.07
C CYS A 158 -8.39 -3.36 4.93
N VAL A 159 -9.23 -2.38 4.62
CA VAL A 159 -10.50 -2.12 5.31
C VAL A 159 -11.57 -3.13 4.87
N ASP A 160 -12.51 -3.42 5.75
CA ASP A 160 -13.60 -4.39 5.51
C ASP A 160 -14.90 -3.76 5.01
N ASN A 161 -15.00 -2.42 4.99
CA ASN A 161 -16.21 -1.76 4.51
C ASN A 161 -16.04 -1.12 3.12
N VAL A 162 -17.10 -1.21 2.33
CA VAL A 162 -17.13 -0.78 0.92
C VAL A 162 -17.06 0.74 0.81
N LYS A 163 -17.70 1.47 1.71
CA LYS A 163 -17.74 2.93 1.67
C LYS A 163 -16.35 3.54 1.83
N THR A 164 -15.56 3.10 2.82
CA THR A 164 -14.19 3.59 3.00
C THR A 164 -13.31 3.24 1.79
N ARG A 165 -13.48 2.04 1.20
CA ARG A 165 -12.77 1.68 -0.04
C ARG A 165 -13.09 2.64 -1.17
N TYR A 166 -14.36 2.96 -1.37
CA TYR A 166 -14.79 3.92 -2.37
C TYR A 166 -14.20 5.30 -2.13
N GLU A 167 -14.37 5.84 -0.92
CA GLU A 167 -13.91 7.19 -0.57
C GLU A 167 -12.39 7.35 -0.74
N LEU A 168 -11.59 6.36 -0.30
CA LEU A 168 -10.14 6.37 -0.48
C LEU A 168 -9.72 6.20 -1.94
N SER A 169 -10.47 5.44 -2.70
CA SER A 169 -10.21 5.25 -4.13
C SER A 169 -10.48 6.54 -4.92
N VAL A 170 -11.55 7.25 -4.60
CA VAL A 170 -11.83 8.59 -5.17
C VAL A 170 -10.78 9.61 -4.70
N TYR A 171 -10.38 9.55 -3.42
CA TYR A 171 -9.34 10.42 -2.89
C TYR A 171 -8.00 10.23 -3.61
N ALA A 172 -7.66 8.99 -3.96
CA ALA A 172 -6.43 8.67 -4.69
C ALA A 172 -6.33 9.38 -6.05
N GLU A 173 -7.43 9.76 -6.67
CA GLU A 173 -7.42 10.48 -7.95
C GLU A 173 -6.89 11.90 -7.86
N GLN A 174 -6.79 12.47 -6.67
CA GLN A 174 -6.24 13.81 -6.45
C GLN A 174 -4.71 13.85 -6.55
N PHE A 175 -4.05 12.68 -6.47
CA PHE A 175 -2.59 12.61 -6.55
C PHE A 175 -2.11 12.62 -8.01
N THR A 176 -1.00 13.31 -8.25
CA THR A 176 -0.29 13.24 -9.53
C THR A 176 0.32 11.85 -9.72
N ASN A 177 0.91 11.32 -8.66
CA ASN A 177 1.51 9.99 -8.61
C ASN A 177 0.99 9.26 -7.39
N VAL A 178 0.45 8.06 -7.55
CA VAL A 178 -0.02 7.21 -6.46
C VAL A 178 -0.11 5.76 -6.91
N LEU A 179 0.18 4.85 -6.00
CA LEU A 179 -0.16 3.43 -6.14
C LEU A 179 -1.16 3.05 -5.05
N VAL A 180 -2.29 2.48 -5.44
CA VAL A 180 -3.27 1.90 -4.51
C VAL A 180 -3.32 0.39 -4.73
N ILE A 181 -3.08 -0.37 -3.68
CA ILE A 181 -3.22 -1.82 -3.67
C ILE A 181 -4.31 -2.15 -2.68
N ASN A 182 -5.44 -2.61 -3.19
CA ASN A 182 -6.61 -2.85 -2.39
C ASN A 182 -6.85 -4.36 -2.24
N GLY A 183 -6.83 -4.86 -1.00
CA GLY A 183 -7.05 -6.26 -0.65
C GLY A 183 -8.40 -6.48 0.00
N GLY A 184 -9.14 -7.47 -0.48
CA GLY A 184 -10.42 -7.91 0.08
C GLY A 184 -10.50 -9.42 0.14
N ASN A 185 -11.26 -9.93 1.10
CA ASN A 185 -11.49 -11.36 1.22
C ASN A 185 -12.84 -11.68 1.85
N GLU A 186 -13.31 -12.86 1.49
CA GLU A 186 -14.38 -13.59 2.16
C GLU A 186 -13.78 -14.78 2.94
N LYS A 187 -14.54 -15.85 3.14
CA LYS A 187 -14.09 -17.02 3.90
C LYS A 187 -12.89 -17.70 3.25
N THR A 188 -13.02 -18.11 2.00
CA THR A 188 -12.00 -18.90 1.27
C THR A 188 -11.54 -18.23 -0.01
N THR A 189 -12.14 -17.11 -0.39
CA THR A 189 -11.80 -16.34 -1.57
C THR A 189 -11.24 -15.00 -1.19
N GLY A 190 -10.34 -14.47 -2.01
CA GLY A 190 -9.78 -13.15 -1.87
C GLY A 190 -9.54 -12.49 -3.23
N HIS A 191 -9.45 -11.20 -3.22
CA HIS A 191 -9.06 -10.43 -4.40
C HIS A 191 -8.12 -9.30 -4.01
N VAL A 192 -7.23 -8.96 -4.93
CA VAL A 192 -6.35 -7.80 -4.84
C VAL A 192 -6.48 -7.02 -6.13
N THR A 193 -6.77 -5.73 -6.03
CA THR A 193 -6.80 -4.82 -7.18
C THR A 193 -5.73 -3.76 -7.05
N VAL A 194 -5.24 -3.29 -8.19
CA VAL A 194 -4.24 -2.24 -8.27
C VAL A 194 -4.78 -1.07 -9.09
N TYR A 195 -4.54 0.13 -8.58
CA TYR A 195 -4.77 1.38 -9.27
C TYR A 195 -3.50 2.22 -9.20
N GLU A 196 -2.96 2.61 -10.34
CA GLU A 196 -1.81 3.49 -10.43
C GLU A 196 -2.14 4.75 -11.20
N ARG A 197 -1.69 5.90 -10.67
CA ARG A 197 -1.57 7.13 -11.44
C ARG A 197 -0.11 7.50 -11.56
N ARG A 198 0.25 8.01 -12.73
CA ARG A 198 1.59 8.49 -13.03
C ARG A 198 1.49 9.77 -13.85
N ASP A 199 2.16 10.83 -13.38
CA ASP A 199 2.16 12.15 -14.03
C ASP A 199 0.74 12.68 -14.32
N GLY A 200 -0.18 12.44 -13.37
CA GLY A 200 -1.59 12.84 -13.45
C GLY A 200 -2.48 11.96 -14.31
N GLN A 201 -1.94 10.90 -14.93
CA GLN A 201 -2.70 9.97 -15.77
C GLN A 201 -2.97 8.66 -15.02
N ALA A 202 -4.20 8.17 -15.08
CA ALA A 202 -4.54 6.84 -14.61
C ALA A 202 -3.97 5.80 -15.59
N LEU A 203 -3.30 4.79 -15.04
CA LEU A 203 -2.77 3.66 -15.80
C LEU A 203 -3.65 2.41 -15.65
N ASP A 204 -4.49 2.39 -14.61
CA ASP A 204 -5.46 1.33 -14.33
C ASP A 204 -6.85 1.93 -14.07
N PRO A 205 -7.94 1.17 -14.29
CA PRO A 205 -9.25 1.56 -13.80
C PRO A 205 -9.29 1.54 -12.28
N ASN A 206 -10.05 2.44 -11.68
CA ASN A 206 -10.25 2.47 -10.26
C ASN A 206 -11.15 1.31 -9.80
N ILE A 207 -11.10 0.92 -8.53
CA ILE A 207 -11.85 -0.24 -8.02
C ILE A 207 -13.36 -0.12 -8.24
N TYR A 208 -13.93 1.06 -8.14
CA TYR A 208 -15.36 1.29 -8.38
C TYR A 208 -15.75 1.24 -9.87
N GLU A 209 -14.79 1.29 -10.77
CA GLU A 209 -14.99 1.08 -12.21
C GLU A 209 -14.96 -0.41 -12.55
N ILE A 210 -14.21 -1.22 -11.77
CA ILE A 210 -14.14 -2.67 -11.89
C ILE A 210 -15.38 -3.32 -11.26
N PHE A 211 -15.75 -2.87 -10.06
CA PHE A 211 -16.84 -3.47 -9.27
C PHE A 211 -17.97 -2.49 -9.05
N THR A 212 -19.09 -2.72 -9.71
CA THR A 212 -20.28 -1.85 -9.67
C THR A 212 -20.98 -1.78 -8.30
N ASN A 213 -20.69 -2.70 -7.39
CA ASN A 213 -21.13 -2.68 -6.00
C ASN A 213 -20.29 -1.80 -5.09
N ILE A 214 -19.12 -1.34 -5.53
CA ILE A 214 -18.26 -0.39 -4.81
C ILE A 214 -18.78 1.04 -5.11
N ARG A 215 -19.62 1.54 -4.21
CA ARG A 215 -20.28 2.85 -4.36
C ARG A 215 -20.53 3.49 -2.98
N PRO A 216 -20.76 4.82 -2.90
CA PRO A 216 -20.78 5.55 -1.61
C PRO A 216 -21.96 5.19 -0.71
N ASP A 217 -23.02 4.62 -1.27
CA ASP A 217 -24.24 4.23 -0.56
C ASP A 217 -24.33 2.73 -0.25
N ALA A 218 -23.31 1.94 -0.63
CA ALA A 218 -23.33 0.49 -0.49
C ALA A 218 -23.25 0.03 0.97
N ASP A 219 -22.63 0.84 1.84
CA ASP A 219 -22.35 0.47 3.22
C ASP A 219 -22.18 1.74 4.09
N LYS A 220 -21.95 1.55 5.38
CA LYS A 220 -21.63 2.62 6.33
C LYS A 220 -20.19 2.45 6.81
N ARG A 221 -19.50 3.57 7.04
CA ARG A 221 -18.21 3.53 7.74
C ARG A 221 -18.39 3.10 9.20
N PRO A 222 -17.35 2.52 9.82
CA PRO A 222 -17.40 2.13 11.23
C PRO A 222 -17.73 3.30 12.18
N ASP A 223 -17.29 4.52 11.87
CA ASP A 223 -17.61 5.73 12.64
C ASP A 223 -19.07 6.22 12.50
N GLU A 224 -19.78 5.74 11.49
CA GLU A 224 -21.21 6.04 11.26
C GLU A 224 -22.14 5.01 11.88
N VAL A 225 -21.60 3.88 12.37
CA VAL A 225 -22.38 2.78 12.94
C VAL A 225 -22.39 2.92 14.45
N SER A 226 -23.59 2.96 15.04
CA SER A 226 -23.72 2.92 16.51
C SER A 226 -23.14 1.62 17.07
N CYS A 227 -22.43 1.71 18.20
CA CYS A 227 -21.82 0.57 18.92
C CYS A 227 -22.79 -0.58 19.25
N THR A 228 -24.09 -0.41 19.05
CA THR A 228 -25.13 -1.41 19.28
C THR A 228 -25.39 -2.31 18.06
N THR A 229 -24.87 -1.95 16.87
CA THR A 229 -25.10 -2.72 15.65
C THR A 229 -24.00 -3.79 15.54
N VAL A 230 -24.34 -5.02 15.83
CA VAL A 230 -23.43 -6.17 15.64
C VAL A 230 -23.29 -6.40 14.13
N ALA A 231 -22.12 -6.10 13.56
CA ALA A 231 -21.82 -6.44 12.19
C ALA A 231 -21.97 -7.94 11.94
N PRO A 232 -22.50 -8.37 10.79
CA PRO A 232 -22.59 -9.78 10.46
C PRO A 232 -21.21 -10.43 10.51
N LYS A 233 -21.12 -11.59 11.13
CA LYS A 233 -19.90 -12.38 11.23
C LYS A 233 -19.55 -12.91 9.84
N HIS A 234 -18.58 -12.32 9.19
CA HIS A 234 -17.91 -13.00 8.10
C HIS A 234 -16.93 -14.01 8.69
N ASP A 235 -17.11 -15.27 8.35
CA ASP A 235 -16.20 -16.36 8.77
C ASP A 235 -14.89 -16.31 7.98
N GLN A 236 -14.19 -15.17 8.03
CA GLN A 236 -12.87 -15.06 7.43
C GLN A 236 -11.89 -15.99 8.14
N ILE A 237 -11.05 -16.67 7.38
CA ILE A 237 -10.00 -17.53 7.94
C ILE A 237 -8.64 -16.85 7.82
N ALA A 238 -7.77 -17.13 8.80
CA ALA A 238 -6.44 -16.50 8.88
C ALA A 238 -5.60 -16.75 7.63
N ILE A 239 -5.72 -17.94 7.03
CA ILE A 239 -4.95 -18.29 5.82
C ILE A 239 -5.33 -17.43 4.62
N THR A 240 -6.61 -17.11 4.42
CA THR A 240 -7.05 -16.23 3.32
C THR A 240 -6.53 -14.81 3.53
N ASN A 241 -6.59 -14.28 4.75
CA ASN A 241 -6.02 -12.98 5.09
C ASN A 241 -4.51 -12.93 4.79
N ALA A 242 -3.76 -13.96 5.21
CA ALA A 242 -2.32 -14.05 4.98
C ALA A 242 -1.98 -14.13 3.49
N MET A 243 -2.73 -14.90 2.71
CA MET A 243 -2.50 -15.03 1.26
C MET A 243 -2.81 -13.74 0.52
N VAL A 244 -3.90 -13.05 0.84
CA VAL A 244 -4.21 -11.73 0.26
C VAL A 244 -3.11 -10.73 0.59
N SER A 245 -2.64 -10.69 1.85
CA SER A 245 -1.53 -9.82 2.25
C SER A 245 -0.26 -10.10 1.48
N ASN A 246 0.09 -11.36 1.28
CA ASN A 246 1.27 -11.75 0.50
C ASN A 246 1.15 -11.34 -0.97
N ILE A 247 -0.03 -11.48 -1.59
CA ILE A 247 -0.27 -11.01 -2.97
C ILE A 247 -0.11 -9.49 -3.05
N MET A 248 -0.65 -8.74 -2.08
CA MET A 248 -0.48 -7.28 -2.05
C MET A 248 1.00 -6.88 -1.96
N LEU A 249 1.77 -7.56 -1.11
CA LEU A 249 3.22 -7.31 -0.96
C LEU A 249 4.01 -7.73 -2.19
N GLU A 250 3.64 -8.82 -2.84
CA GLU A 250 4.28 -9.28 -4.08
C GLU A 250 4.08 -8.26 -5.22
N LEU A 251 2.85 -7.77 -5.41
CA LEU A 251 2.56 -6.72 -6.38
C LEU A 251 3.34 -5.43 -6.08
N PHE A 252 3.41 -5.04 -4.81
CA PHE A 252 4.20 -3.89 -4.38
C PHE A 252 5.70 -4.10 -4.65
N THR A 253 6.24 -5.25 -4.27
CA THR A 253 7.66 -5.60 -4.46
C THR A 253 8.03 -5.54 -5.93
N HIS A 254 7.19 -6.12 -6.77
CA HIS A 254 7.40 -6.13 -8.20
C HIS A 254 7.37 -4.72 -8.80
N TRP A 255 6.34 -3.94 -8.47
CA TRP A 255 6.22 -2.55 -8.91
C TRP A 255 7.41 -1.70 -8.44
N ALA A 256 7.83 -1.82 -7.19
CA ALA A 256 8.95 -1.07 -6.64
C ALA A 256 10.30 -1.51 -7.24
N GLY A 257 10.44 -2.79 -7.61
CA GLY A 257 11.65 -3.34 -8.22
C GLY A 257 11.80 -3.00 -9.71
N SER A 258 10.72 -3.00 -10.48
CA SER A 258 10.73 -2.72 -11.92
C SER A 258 10.41 -1.25 -12.26
N GLY A 259 9.77 -0.52 -11.33
CA GLY A 259 9.20 0.81 -11.58
C GLY A 259 7.89 0.79 -12.35
N THR A 260 7.43 -0.39 -12.74
CA THR A 260 6.16 -0.59 -13.46
C THR A 260 5.55 -1.94 -13.13
N LEU A 261 4.23 -2.08 -13.28
CA LEU A 261 3.55 -3.38 -13.22
C LEU A 261 3.54 -4.10 -14.59
N ASP A 262 3.96 -3.43 -15.63
CA ASP A 262 3.87 -3.95 -16.99
C ASP A 262 4.77 -5.17 -17.23
N ASP A 263 5.93 -5.21 -16.55
CA ASP A 263 6.88 -6.32 -16.67
C ASP A 263 6.46 -7.58 -15.90
N PHE A 264 5.53 -7.46 -14.95
CA PHE A 264 5.14 -8.59 -14.08
C PHE A 264 4.47 -9.71 -14.86
N VAL A 265 3.77 -9.40 -15.93
CA VAL A 265 2.83 -10.33 -16.50
C VAL A 265 3.05 -10.68 -17.95
N ASN A 266 3.79 -9.88 -18.69
CA ASN A 266 3.86 -10.05 -20.14
C ASN A 266 5.28 -9.97 -20.69
N ARG A 267 5.93 -11.08 -20.72
CA ARG A 267 7.05 -11.26 -21.63
C ARG A 267 6.57 -11.05 -23.08
N GLY A 268 6.34 -9.79 -23.45
CA GLY A 268 6.08 -9.37 -24.82
C GLY A 268 4.65 -9.02 -25.23
N LYS A 269 3.71 -8.79 -24.32
CA LYS A 269 2.37 -8.26 -24.66
C LYS A 269 1.97 -7.10 -23.75
N PRO A 270 1.44 -5.99 -24.29
CA PRO A 270 0.96 -4.86 -23.50
C PRO A 270 -0.40 -5.18 -22.87
N CYS A 271 -0.42 -5.95 -21.80
CA CYS A 271 -1.64 -6.27 -21.06
C CYS A 271 -1.32 -6.24 -19.58
N ARG A 272 -1.61 -5.13 -18.95
CA ARG A 272 -1.44 -4.91 -17.52
C ARG A 272 -2.49 -5.72 -16.77
N ARG A 273 -2.10 -6.52 -15.79
CA ARG A 273 -3.01 -7.23 -14.90
C ARG A 273 -3.15 -6.44 -13.61
N ASN A 274 -4.33 -5.96 -13.39
CA ASN A 274 -4.64 -5.07 -12.28
C ASN A 274 -5.63 -5.67 -11.28
N GLU A 275 -5.96 -6.95 -11.43
CA GLU A 275 -6.69 -7.74 -10.44
C GLU A 275 -6.10 -9.13 -10.29
N VAL A 276 -6.01 -9.63 -9.07
CA VAL A 276 -5.70 -11.01 -8.73
C VAL A 276 -6.84 -11.57 -7.89
N VAL A 277 -7.42 -12.67 -8.34
CA VAL A 277 -8.45 -13.44 -7.62
C VAL A 277 -7.84 -14.71 -7.06
N LEU A 278 -8.08 -14.98 -5.79
CA LEU A 278 -7.61 -16.13 -5.05
C LEU A 278 -8.80 -16.98 -4.60
N ASP A 279 -8.70 -18.30 -4.75
CA ASP A 279 -9.59 -19.27 -4.13
C ASP A 279 -8.74 -20.31 -3.36
N VAL A 280 -8.74 -20.20 -2.04
CA VAL A 280 -7.92 -21.06 -1.16
C VAL A 280 -8.42 -22.49 -1.16
N GLU A 281 -9.73 -22.69 -1.26
CA GLU A 281 -10.35 -24.01 -1.26
C GLU A 281 -10.00 -24.79 -2.53
N LYS A 282 -9.95 -24.10 -3.67
CA LYS A 282 -9.54 -24.69 -4.96
C LYS A 282 -8.05 -24.64 -5.21
N LEU A 283 -7.27 -24.00 -4.32
CA LEU A 283 -5.83 -23.76 -4.50
C LEU A 283 -5.54 -23.07 -5.85
N SER A 284 -6.36 -22.13 -6.24
CA SER A 284 -6.24 -21.42 -7.51
C SER A 284 -6.02 -19.92 -7.31
N MET A 285 -5.23 -19.36 -8.24
CA MET A 285 -5.00 -17.92 -8.34
C MET A 285 -5.09 -17.52 -9.81
N THR A 286 -5.86 -16.47 -10.09
CA THR A 286 -6.09 -15.97 -11.45
C THR A 286 -5.83 -14.47 -11.48
N ALA A 287 -5.03 -14.03 -12.44
CA ALA A 287 -4.79 -12.62 -12.66
C ALA A 287 -5.59 -12.12 -13.87
N ILE A 288 -6.29 -11.01 -13.71
CA ILE A 288 -7.26 -10.44 -14.65
C ILE A 288 -6.79 -9.05 -15.07
N SER A 289 -7.06 -8.69 -16.32
CA SER A 289 -6.82 -7.35 -16.86
C SER A 289 -8.13 -6.63 -17.09
N HIS A 290 -8.25 -5.46 -16.52
CA HIS A 290 -9.36 -4.53 -16.76
C HIS A 290 -8.83 -3.34 -17.56
N PRO A 291 -9.29 -3.11 -18.80
CA PRO A 291 -8.86 -1.97 -19.61
C PRO A 291 -9.44 -0.66 -19.05
N LEU A 292 -8.71 0.44 -19.23
CA LEU A 292 -9.27 1.78 -19.02
C LEU A 292 -10.44 2.00 -19.97
N THR A 293 -11.53 2.59 -19.45
CA THR A 293 -12.63 3.04 -20.29
C THR A 293 -12.18 4.25 -21.10
N THR A 294 -12.49 4.28 -22.41
CA THR A 294 -12.04 5.30 -23.38
C THR A 294 -12.38 6.75 -23.01
N ALA A 295 -13.26 6.99 -22.04
CA ALA A 295 -13.59 8.31 -21.53
C ALA A 295 -12.44 8.98 -20.73
N GLN A 296 -11.48 8.22 -20.23
CA GLN A 296 -10.37 8.73 -19.41
C GLN A 296 -9.08 9.04 -20.23
N THR A 297 -9.04 8.63 -21.49
CA THR A 297 -7.81 8.79 -22.32
C THR A 297 -7.70 10.17 -22.99
N ASN A 298 -8.67 11.09 -22.85
CA ASN A 298 -8.58 12.40 -23.53
C ASN A 298 -9.31 13.55 -22.80
N PRO A 299 -8.71 14.19 -21.76
CA PRO A 299 -9.28 15.42 -21.22
C PRO A 299 -8.88 16.71 -21.96
N GLN A 300 -8.00 16.68 -22.98
CA GLN A 300 -7.53 17.89 -23.64
C GLN A 300 -7.32 17.73 -25.16
N GLN A 301 -8.39 17.49 -25.90
CA GLN A 301 -8.48 17.87 -27.31
C GLN A 301 -9.93 18.24 -27.64
N GLY A 302 -10.40 19.31 -27.02
CA GLY A 302 -11.70 19.93 -27.28
C GLY A 302 -11.55 21.44 -27.37
N GLU A 303 -11.54 21.93 -28.63
CA GLU A 303 -11.94 23.27 -29.05
C GLU A 303 -10.96 24.43 -28.86
N GLN A 304 -10.03 24.53 -29.79
CA GLN A 304 -9.75 25.81 -30.44
C GLN A 304 -10.44 25.79 -31.82
N LYS A 305 -11.56 26.43 -31.92
CA LYS A 305 -12.11 27.05 -33.13
C LYS A 305 -12.63 28.42 -32.80
#